data_2d1f769407fb2779cb55ec0712d8d941
#
_entry.id   2d1f769407fb2779cb55ec0712d8d941
#
_cell.length_a   1.000
_cell.length_b   1.000
_cell.length_c   1.000
_cell.angle_alpha   90.00
_cell.angle_beta   90.00
_cell.angle_gamma   90.00
#
_symmetry.space_group_name_H-M   'P 1'
#
loop_
_entity.id
_entity.type
_entity.pdbx_description
1 polymer ?
#
loop_
_entity_poly.entity_id
_entity_poly.type
_entity_poly.pdbx_seq_one_letter_code
_entity_poly.pdbx_strand_id
1 'polypeptide(L)'
;MAKVQNFSGISPDLPFTEFDFYELYRQTFATSELGKIRKRLPLREMAENFGLISKSMRAKKGRKTYFTPEGKVALMFLKMYTGLSSPKLMEHLNGNVHYQLFCDVRIDPMHPLTNYKLLDDVFSELARGLKIQQQQEILARAWKPYMKDLDTMYTDATCYESEMRYPTDPKLLWEGIEKSYEIMCTLSAKLNVHRPRTKYVDVEKANLSYRKRRRHTKVQTRKLTRRLLNLLGKILKETRTLAVSYTHLRAHET
;
A
#
# COMPACT_ATOMS: atom_id res chain seq x y z
N MET A 1 -26.17 5.68 -20.06
CA MET A 1 -25.85 5.63 -18.62
C MET A 1 -25.98 4.21 -18.13
N ALA A 2 -24.99 3.68 -17.37
CA ALA A 2 -25.07 2.33 -16.82
C ALA A 2 -26.28 2.18 -15.89
N LYS A 3 -27.10 1.16 -16.13
CA LYS A 3 -28.19 0.79 -15.21
C LYS A 3 -27.59 -0.13 -14.15
N VAL A 4 -27.53 0.33 -12.91
CA VAL A 4 -27.01 -0.46 -11.78
C VAL A 4 -28.14 -0.69 -10.79
N GLN A 5 -28.33 -1.96 -10.40
CA GLN A 5 -29.31 -2.39 -9.42
C GLN A 5 -28.59 -3.26 -8.38
N ASN A 6 -29.13 -3.31 -7.17
CA ASN A 6 -28.62 -4.20 -6.13
C ASN A 6 -29.37 -5.53 -6.23
N PHE A 7 -28.66 -6.65 -6.01
CA PHE A 7 -29.28 -7.98 -6.03
C PHE A 7 -30.36 -8.16 -4.95
N SER A 8 -30.19 -7.49 -3.80
CA SER A 8 -31.18 -7.46 -2.72
C SER A 8 -32.53 -6.81 -3.11
N GLY A 9 -32.56 -6.01 -4.18
CA GLY A 9 -33.75 -5.32 -4.66
C GLY A 9 -34.46 -6.00 -5.85
N ILE A 10 -34.01 -7.19 -6.27
CA ILE A 10 -34.63 -7.93 -7.38
C ILE A 10 -35.76 -8.78 -6.81
N SER A 11 -37.00 -8.52 -7.26
CA SER A 11 -38.18 -9.29 -6.90
C SER A 11 -38.36 -10.51 -7.80
N PRO A 12 -38.79 -11.67 -7.25
CA PRO A 12 -39.00 -12.91 -8.01
C PRO A 12 -40.33 -12.97 -8.76
N ASP A 13 -41.08 -11.87 -8.88
CA ASP A 13 -42.51 -11.87 -9.18
C ASP A 13 -42.91 -12.11 -10.65
N LEU A 14 -41.96 -12.45 -11.56
CA LEU A 14 -42.31 -12.70 -12.98
C LEU A 14 -41.66 -14.01 -13.48
N PRO A 15 -42.44 -14.90 -14.15
CA PRO A 15 -41.90 -16.11 -14.78
C PRO A 15 -40.96 -15.70 -15.95
N PHE A 16 -39.80 -16.40 -16.06
CA PHE A 16 -38.74 -16.13 -17.04
C PHE A 16 -38.15 -14.73 -16.95
N THR A 17 -37.88 -14.28 -15.77
CA THR A 17 -37.19 -13.02 -15.55
C THR A 17 -35.68 -13.22 -15.50
N GLU A 18 -34.94 -12.11 -15.59
CA GLU A 18 -33.53 -12.04 -15.27
C GLU A 18 -33.21 -12.69 -13.91
N PHE A 19 -34.22 -12.86 -13.02
CA PHE A 19 -34.11 -13.54 -11.73
C PHE A 19 -33.70 -15.00 -11.88
N ASP A 20 -34.33 -15.76 -12.77
CA ASP A 20 -34.04 -17.19 -12.95
C ASP A 20 -32.61 -17.41 -13.49
N PHE A 21 -32.18 -16.53 -14.40
CA PHE A 21 -30.82 -16.54 -14.91
C PHE A 21 -29.80 -16.28 -13.79
N TYR A 22 -30.04 -15.27 -12.97
CA TYR A 22 -29.16 -14.94 -11.86
C TYR A 22 -29.24 -15.94 -10.71
N GLU A 23 -30.33 -16.69 -10.53
CA GLU A 23 -30.47 -17.70 -9.49
C GLU A 23 -29.48 -18.84 -9.72
N LEU A 24 -29.28 -19.31 -10.93
CA LEU A 24 -28.24 -20.29 -11.27
C LEU A 24 -26.85 -19.78 -10.90
N TYR A 25 -26.54 -18.52 -11.19
CA TYR A 25 -25.28 -17.91 -10.77
C TYR A 25 -25.16 -17.78 -9.25
N ARG A 26 -26.23 -17.53 -8.51
CA ARG A 26 -26.23 -17.49 -7.04
C ARG A 26 -25.91 -18.86 -6.45
N GLN A 27 -26.45 -19.93 -7.00
CA GLN A 27 -26.15 -21.29 -6.55
C GLN A 27 -24.68 -21.64 -6.78
N THR A 28 -24.16 -21.39 -7.98
CA THR A 28 -22.75 -21.61 -8.29
C THR A 28 -21.84 -20.69 -7.48
N PHE A 29 -22.23 -19.44 -7.25
CA PHE A 29 -21.50 -18.50 -6.40
C PHE A 29 -21.43 -18.97 -4.96
N ALA A 30 -22.54 -19.47 -4.38
CA ALA A 30 -22.59 -19.94 -2.99
C ALA A 30 -21.58 -21.08 -2.71
N THR A 31 -21.32 -21.93 -3.69
CA THR A 31 -20.35 -23.04 -3.61
C THR A 31 -18.93 -22.61 -3.94
N SER A 32 -18.75 -21.48 -4.62
CA SER A 32 -17.45 -20.93 -5.01
C SER A 32 -16.64 -20.45 -3.80
N GLU A 33 -15.33 -20.27 -4.01
CA GLU A 33 -14.44 -19.69 -3.01
C GLU A 33 -14.88 -18.29 -2.57
N LEU A 34 -15.19 -17.42 -3.52
CA LEU A 34 -15.69 -16.06 -3.24
C LEU A 34 -17.00 -16.08 -2.43
N GLY A 35 -17.91 -16.98 -2.74
CA GLY A 35 -19.16 -17.14 -1.98
C GLY A 35 -18.91 -17.57 -0.54
N LYS A 36 -17.98 -18.51 -0.33
CA LYS A 36 -17.57 -18.95 1.02
C LYS A 36 -16.92 -17.81 1.80
N ILE A 37 -16.06 -17.01 1.15
CA ILE A 37 -15.44 -15.83 1.76
C ILE A 37 -16.52 -14.81 2.14
N ARG A 38 -17.42 -14.45 1.21
CA ARG A 38 -18.48 -13.48 1.46
C ARG A 38 -19.35 -13.87 2.67
N LYS A 39 -19.70 -15.15 2.79
CA LYS A 39 -20.50 -15.66 3.90
C LYS A 39 -19.82 -15.49 5.27
N ARG A 40 -18.48 -15.48 5.30
CA ARG A 40 -17.68 -15.36 6.53
C ARG A 40 -17.28 -13.93 6.87
N LEU A 41 -17.52 -12.98 5.95
CA LEU A 41 -17.21 -11.58 6.18
C LEU A 41 -18.38 -10.86 6.86
N PRO A 42 -18.15 -10.18 7.99
CA PRO A 42 -19.16 -9.37 8.69
C PRO A 42 -19.33 -8.01 8.02
N LEU A 43 -19.72 -8.01 6.72
CA LEU A 43 -19.73 -6.81 5.86
C LEU A 43 -20.57 -5.68 6.42
N ARG A 44 -21.71 -6.00 7.07
CA ARG A 44 -22.60 -4.99 7.66
C ARG A 44 -21.96 -4.29 8.85
N GLU A 45 -21.41 -5.05 9.80
CA GLU A 45 -20.74 -4.47 10.98
C GLU A 45 -19.53 -3.63 10.56
N MET A 46 -18.78 -4.11 9.56
CA MET A 46 -17.67 -3.37 9.00
C MET A 46 -18.14 -2.06 8.35
N ALA A 47 -19.22 -2.08 7.56
CA ALA A 47 -19.79 -0.90 6.93
C ALA A 47 -20.31 0.12 7.96
N GLU A 48 -20.89 -0.33 9.05
CA GLU A 48 -21.29 0.52 10.19
C GLU A 48 -20.06 1.18 10.84
N ASN A 49 -19.01 0.42 11.05
CA ASN A 49 -17.76 0.93 11.64
C ASN A 49 -17.04 1.94 10.73
N PHE A 50 -17.11 1.77 9.41
CA PHE A 50 -16.65 2.77 8.44
C PHE A 50 -17.52 4.04 8.40
N GLY A 51 -18.66 4.05 9.10
CA GLY A 51 -19.61 5.16 9.09
C GLY A 51 -20.41 5.28 7.79
N LEU A 52 -20.45 4.22 6.97
CA LEU A 52 -21.21 4.20 5.70
C LEU A 52 -22.72 4.04 5.94
N ILE A 53 -23.10 3.43 7.05
CA ILE A 53 -24.49 3.23 7.46
C ILE A 53 -24.81 4.27 8.53
N SER A 54 -25.64 5.25 8.18
CA SER A 54 -26.11 6.24 9.15
C SER A 54 -27.25 5.66 9.99
N LYS A 55 -27.18 5.81 11.31
CA LYS A 55 -28.28 5.46 12.23
C LYS A 55 -29.53 6.35 12.03
N SER A 56 -29.41 7.45 11.32
CA SER A 56 -30.53 8.33 10.99
C SER A 56 -31.33 7.78 9.81
N MET A 57 -32.56 7.39 10.07
CA MET A 57 -33.53 6.91 9.10
C MET A 57 -34.03 7.96 8.09
N ARG A 58 -33.47 9.15 8.04
CA ARG A 58 -33.79 10.14 7.00
C ARG A 58 -33.18 9.67 5.70
N ALA A 59 -34.03 9.12 4.81
CA ALA A 59 -33.67 8.85 3.43
C ALA A 59 -32.99 10.08 2.83
N LYS A 60 -31.68 10.00 2.57
CA LYS A 60 -30.98 11.07 1.86
C LYS A 60 -31.63 11.22 0.49
N LYS A 61 -32.32 12.31 0.25
CA LYS A 61 -32.80 12.68 -1.09
C LYS A 61 -31.56 12.84 -1.97
N GLY A 62 -31.41 12.00 -2.99
CA GLY A 62 -30.28 12.06 -3.90
C GLY A 62 -30.21 10.85 -4.83
N ARG A 63 -29.29 10.90 -5.79
CA ARG A 63 -29.02 9.77 -6.70
C ARG A 63 -28.55 8.56 -5.90
N LYS A 64 -29.13 7.38 -6.17
CA LYS A 64 -28.67 6.11 -5.58
C LYS A 64 -27.20 5.88 -5.96
N THR A 65 -26.40 5.48 -4.98
CA THR A 65 -25.01 5.08 -5.23
C THR A 65 -24.97 3.75 -5.96
N TYR A 66 -23.94 3.52 -6.77
CA TYR A 66 -23.76 2.26 -7.48
C TYR A 66 -23.60 1.07 -6.53
N PHE A 67 -22.85 1.27 -5.45
CA PHE A 67 -22.59 0.23 -4.46
C PHE A 67 -23.34 0.50 -3.17
N THR A 68 -23.91 -0.56 -2.58
CA THR A 68 -24.40 -0.53 -1.20
C THR A 68 -23.25 -0.30 -0.22
N PRO A 69 -23.50 0.15 1.02
CA PRO A 69 -22.45 0.23 2.03
C PRO A 69 -21.66 -1.06 2.21
N GLU A 70 -22.36 -2.20 2.26
CA GLU A 70 -21.76 -3.53 2.33
C GLU A 70 -21.00 -3.89 1.05
N GLY A 71 -21.54 -3.51 -0.11
CA GLY A 71 -20.90 -3.70 -1.42
C GLY A 71 -19.60 -2.91 -1.57
N LYS A 72 -19.49 -1.72 -0.97
CA LYS A 72 -18.23 -0.95 -0.93
C LYS A 72 -17.14 -1.69 -0.14
N VAL A 73 -17.50 -2.24 1.01
CA VAL A 73 -16.57 -3.05 1.81
C VAL A 73 -16.18 -4.33 1.07
N ALA A 74 -17.14 -5.02 0.46
CA ALA A 74 -16.88 -6.20 -0.36
C ALA A 74 -15.95 -5.89 -1.54
N LEU A 75 -16.11 -4.74 -2.19
CA LEU A 75 -15.24 -4.30 -3.29
C LEU A 75 -13.79 -4.11 -2.83
N MET A 76 -13.57 -3.60 -1.62
CA MET A 76 -12.24 -3.50 -1.02
C MET A 76 -11.60 -4.88 -0.85
N PHE A 77 -12.34 -5.84 -0.30
CA PHE A 77 -11.86 -7.22 -0.18
C PHE A 77 -11.58 -7.84 -1.54
N LEU A 78 -12.45 -7.63 -2.52
CA LEU A 78 -12.26 -8.15 -3.88
C LEU A 78 -10.99 -7.59 -4.53
N LYS A 79 -10.70 -6.31 -4.33
CA LYS A 79 -9.47 -5.69 -4.84
C LYS A 79 -8.22 -6.32 -4.21
N MET A 80 -8.23 -6.52 -2.90
CA MET A 80 -7.11 -7.16 -2.19
C MET A 80 -6.94 -8.63 -2.58
N TYR A 81 -8.03 -9.37 -2.71
CA TYR A 81 -8.05 -10.76 -3.12
C TYR A 81 -7.50 -10.96 -4.54
N THR A 82 -7.89 -10.09 -5.48
CA THR A 82 -7.49 -10.21 -6.88
C THR A 82 -6.13 -9.58 -7.19
N GLY A 83 -5.67 -8.62 -6.41
CA GLY A 83 -4.47 -7.83 -6.68
C GLY A 83 -4.55 -6.97 -7.94
N LEU A 84 -5.73 -6.80 -8.54
CA LEU A 84 -5.92 -6.08 -9.79
C LEU A 84 -5.86 -4.57 -9.60
N SER A 85 -5.36 -3.86 -10.63
CA SER A 85 -5.49 -2.40 -10.70
C SER A 85 -6.95 -1.98 -10.89
N SER A 86 -7.32 -0.76 -10.48
CA SER A 86 -8.71 -0.27 -10.58
C SER A 86 -9.30 -0.38 -12.00
N PRO A 87 -8.58 -0.06 -13.09
CA PRO A 87 -9.11 -0.26 -14.44
C PRO A 87 -9.39 -1.73 -14.76
N LYS A 88 -8.47 -2.65 -14.43
CA LYS A 88 -8.67 -4.09 -14.66
C LYS A 88 -9.78 -4.67 -13.78
N LEU A 89 -9.86 -4.24 -12.52
CA LEU A 89 -10.94 -4.66 -11.64
C LEU A 89 -12.31 -4.22 -12.17
N MET A 90 -12.42 -3.01 -12.73
CA MET A 90 -13.63 -2.53 -13.36
C MET A 90 -14.02 -3.38 -14.58
N GLU A 91 -13.05 -3.72 -15.43
CA GLU A 91 -13.25 -4.60 -16.58
C GLU A 91 -13.78 -5.97 -16.15
N HIS A 92 -13.13 -6.58 -15.17
CA HIS A 92 -13.57 -7.86 -14.60
C HIS A 92 -14.94 -7.77 -13.91
N LEU A 93 -15.22 -6.67 -13.22
CA LEU A 93 -16.52 -6.46 -12.58
C LEU A 93 -17.67 -6.38 -13.61
N ASN A 94 -17.43 -5.76 -14.77
CA ASN A 94 -18.39 -5.71 -15.86
C ASN A 94 -18.69 -7.09 -16.45
N GLY A 95 -17.68 -7.96 -16.57
CA GLY A 95 -17.81 -9.25 -17.24
C GLY A 95 -18.06 -10.46 -16.32
N ASN A 96 -17.83 -10.35 -15.02
CA ASN A 96 -17.89 -11.48 -14.09
C ASN A 96 -19.05 -11.36 -13.11
N VAL A 97 -20.07 -12.20 -13.31
CA VAL A 97 -21.27 -12.22 -12.45
C VAL A 97 -20.93 -12.60 -11.00
N HIS A 98 -19.94 -13.45 -10.74
CA HIS A 98 -19.52 -13.78 -9.37
C HIS A 98 -18.91 -12.57 -8.64
N TYR A 99 -18.18 -11.70 -9.35
CA TYR A 99 -17.67 -10.45 -8.78
C TYR A 99 -18.81 -9.47 -8.49
N GLN A 100 -19.81 -9.40 -9.40
CA GLN A 100 -21.01 -8.60 -9.18
C GLN A 100 -21.81 -9.09 -7.96
N LEU A 101 -22.00 -10.40 -7.85
CA LEU A 101 -22.64 -11.03 -6.68
C LEU A 101 -21.86 -10.78 -5.38
N PHE A 102 -20.54 -10.84 -5.45
CA PHE A 102 -19.67 -10.54 -4.31
C PHE A 102 -19.83 -9.11 -3.82
N CYS A 103 -19.96 -8.15 -4.73
CA CYS A 103 -20.13 -6.73 -4.42
C CYS A 103 -21.59 -6.26 -4.28
N ASP A 104 -22.56 -7.16 -4.37
CA ASP A 104 -24.00 -6.85 -4.37
C ASP A 104 -24.36 -5.76 -5.39
N VAL A 105 -23.79 -5.86 -6.60
CA VAL A 105 -24.03 -4.92 -7.69
C VAL A 105 -24.40 -5.68 -8.94
N ARG A 106 -25.39 -5.18 -9.68
CA ARG A 106 -25.74 -5.69 -11.00
C ARG A 106 -25.39 -4.64 -12.04
N ILE A 107 -24.60 -5.04 -13.03
CA ILE A 107 -24.18 -4.19 -14.13
C ILE A 107 -24.83 -4.74 -15.40
N ASP A 108 -25.55 -3.86 -16.10
CA ASP A 108 -26.13 -4.19 -17.40
C ASP A 108 -25.00 -4.37 -18.43
N PRO A 109 -24.89 -5.55 -19.09
CA PRO A 109 -23.86 -5.79 -20.09
C PRO A 109 -23.89 -4.81 -21.27
N MET A 110 -25.07 -4.29 -21.60
CA MET A 110 -25.25 -3.29 -22.67
C MET A 110 -24.80 -1.88 -22.24
N HIS A 111 -24.69 -1.64 -20.93
CA HIS A 111 -24.30 -0.35 -20.36
C HIS A 111 -23.21 -0.54 -19.28
N PRO A 112 -22.01 -1.01 -19.65
CA PRO A 112 -20.96 -1.30 -18.70
C PRO A 112 -20.47 -0.03 -17.98
N LEU A 113 -19.89 -0.20 -16.81
CA LEU A 113 -19.20 0.87 -16.09
C LEU A 113 -17.87 1.15 -16.78
N THR A 114 -17.65 2.39 -17.21
CA THR A 114 -16.42 2.81 -17.90
C THR A 114 -15.50 3.66 -17.03
N ASN A 115 -16.08 4.34 -16.02
CA ASN A 115 -15.32 5.24 -15.16
C ASN A 115 -14.71 4.50 -13.97
N TYR A 116 -13.46 4.06 -14.11
CA TYR A 116 -12.72 3.36 -13.03
C TYR A 116 -12.43 4.25 -11.80
N LYS A 117 -12.46 5.58 -11.94
CA LYS A 117 -12.32 6.51 -10.80
C LYS A 117 -13.39 6.29 -9.73
N LEU A 118 -14.55 5.75 -10.13
CA LEU A 118 -15.59 5.36 -9.20
C LEU A 118 -15.09 4.37 -8.13
N LEU A 119 -14.21 3.43 -8.49
CA LEU A 119 -13.60 2.49 -7.55
C LEU A 119 -12.62 3.21 -6.62
N ASP A 120 -11.80 4.12 -7.16
CA ASP A 120 -10.82 4.87 -6.38
C ASP A 120 -11.53 5.83 -5.39
N ASP A 121 -12.68 6.39 -5.78
CA ASP A 121 -13.52 7.20 -4.89
C ASP A 121 -14.06 6.36 -3.71
N VAL A 122 -14.53 5.13 -3.97
CA VAL A 122 -14.96 4.19 -2.93
C VAL A 122 -13.81 3.86 -1.98
N PHE A 123 -12.62 3.56 -2.49
CA PHE A 123 -11.46 3.28 -1.65
C PHE A 123 -11.01 4.48 -0.82
N SER A 124 -11.08 5.68 -1.40
CA SER A 124 -10.78 6.92 -0.68
C SER A 124 -11.80 7.20 0.43
N GLU A 125 -13.07 6.90 0.20
CA GLU A 125 -14.13 7.01 1.21
C GLU A 125 -13.89 6.03 2.37
N LEU A 126 -13.58 4.77 2.07
CA LEU A 126 -13.25 3.76 3.08
C LEU A 126 -11.99 4.13 3.86
N ALA A 127 -10.95 4.62 3.19
CA ALA A 127 -9.70 5.02 3.84
C ALA A 127 -9.90 6.13 4.88
N ARG A 128 -10.80 7.09 4.61
CA ARG A 128 -11.11 8.17 5.57
C ARG A 128 -11.81 7.65 6.84
N GLY A 129 -12.63 6.61 6.71
CA GLY A 129 -13.36 5.99 7.82
C GLY A 129 -12.61 4.84 8.50
N LEU A 130 -11.37 4.54 8.08
CA LEU A 130 -10.65 3.35 8.52
C LEU A 130 -10.15 3.48 9.96
N LYS A 131 -10.70 2.62 10.83
CA LYS A 131 -10.27 2.41 12.20
C LYS A 131 -9.72 0.99 12.32
N ILE A 132 -8.43 0.81 12.05
CA ILE A 132 -7.79 -0.50 11.87
C ILE A 132 -8.08 -1.44 13.04
N GLN A 133 -7.85 -1.01 14.28
CA GLN A 133 -8.04 -1.83 15.48
C GLN A 133 -9.48 -2.34 15.59
N GLN A 134 -10.47 -1.46 15.41
CA GLN A 134 -11.88 -1.84 15.49
C GLN A 134 -12.28 -2.80 14.36
N GLN A 135 -11.76 -2.61 13.14
CA GLN A 135 -11.99 -3.52 12.04
C GLN A 135 -11.38 -4.91 12.30
N GLN A 136 -10.18 -4.96 12.87
CA GLN A 136 -9.54 -6.21 13.28
C GLN A 136 -10.34 -6.95 14.35
N GLU A 137 -10.87 -6.24 15.35
CA GLU A 137 -11.72 -6.82 16.39
C GLU A 137 -13.01 -7.42 15.83
N ILE A 138 -13.66 -6.72 14.88
CA ILE A 138 -14.86 -7.21 14.20
C ILE A 138 -14.56 -8.51 13.45
N LEU A 139 -13.46 -8.53 12.67
CA LEU A 139 -13.03 -9.71 11.93
C LEU A 139 -12.63 -10.86 12.86
N ALA A 140 -11.87 -10.61 13.90
CA ALA A 140 -11.44 -11.61 14.88
C ALA A 140 -12.66 -12.28 15.56
N ARG A 141 -13.63 -11.47 15.97
CA ARG A 141 -14.88 -11.97 16.56
C ARG A 141 -15.67 -12.82 15.58
N ALA A 142 -15.82 -12.37 14.33
CA ALA A 142 -16.55 -13.11 13.30
C ALA A 142 -15.87 -14.42 12.91
N TRP A 143 -14.54 -14.47 12.94
CA TRP A 143 -13.75 -15.65 12.53
C TRP A 143 -13.44 -16.61 13.68
N LYS A 144 -13.58 -16.18 14.94
CA LYS A 144 -13.33 -17.01 16.12
C LYS A 144 -13.92 -18.42 16.04
N PRO A 145 -15.17 -18.63 15.56
CA PRO A 145 -15.76 -19.98 15.44
C PRO A 145 -15.04 -20.88 14.42
N TYR A 146 -14.26 -20.30 13.50
CA TYR A 146 -13.55 -21.02 12.44
C TYR A 146 -12.06 -21.19 12.74
N MET A 147 -11.54 -20.56 13.79
CA MET A 147 -10.16 -20.68 14.21
C MET A 147 -9.95 -21.96 15.00
N LYS A 148 -8.90 -22.70 14.67
CA LYS A 148 -8.40 -23.84 15.43
C LYS A 148 -7.15 -23.38 16.20
N ASP A 149 -6.91 -23.99 17.36
CA ASP A 149 -5.69 -23.77 18.17
C ASP A 149 -5.46 -22.31 18.54
N LEU A 150 -6.45 -21.70 19.23
CA LEU A 150 -6.37 -20.29 19.68
C LEU A 150 -5.25 -20.05 20.71
N ASP A 151 -4.69 -21.12 21.31
CA ASP A 151 -3.62 -21.01 22.28
C ASP A 151 -2.23 -20.89 21.65
N THR A 152 -2.13 -21.05 20.33
CA THR A 152 -0.87 -20.95 19.58
C THR A 152 -0.83 -19.66 18.78
N MET A 153 0.09 -18.75 19.13
CA MET A 153 0.31 -17.51 18.39
C MET A 153 1.56 -17.65 17.51
N TYR A 154 1.38 -17.60 16.20
CA TYR A 154 2.48 -17.50 15.25
C TYR A 154 2.79 -16.03 15.01
N THR A 155 3.99 -15.61 15.42
CA THR A 155 4.48 -14.26 15.12
C THR A 155 5.49 -14.36 14.00
N ASP A 156 5.18 -13.81 12.83
CA ASP A 156 6.12 -13.65 11.73
C ASP A 156 6.68 -12.23 11.75
N ALA A 157 7.99 -12.13 11.65
CA ALA A 157 8.68 -10.85 11.52
C ALA A 157 8.54 -10.38 10.06
N THR A 158 7.43 -9.74 9.74
CA THR A 158 7.24 -9.13 8.42
C THR A 158 8.09 -7.87 8.34
N CYS A 159 9.23 -7.94 7.67
CA CYS A 159 9.97 -6.75 7.27
C CYS A 159 9.14 -5.95 6.27
N TYR A 160 8.58 -4.84 6.71
CA TYR A 160 7.96 -3.87 5.80
C TYR A 160 9.05 -3.23 4.95
N GLU A 161 9.08 -3.59 3.67
CA GLU A 161 10.00 -3.01 2.68
C GLU A 161 9.66 -1.56 2.30
N SER A 162 8.72 -0.91 2.99
CA SER A 162 8.24 0.44 2.66
C SER A 162 9.34 1.50 2.64
N GLU A 163 10.45 1.27 3.36
CA GLU A 163 11.63 2.13 3.34
C GLU A 163 12.80 1.57 2.53
N MET A 164 12.72 0.34 2.04
CA MET A 164 13.76 -0.23 1.18
C MET A 164 13.73 0.46 -0.20
N ARG A 165 14.54 1.47 -0.31
CA ARG A 165 14.79 2.12 -1.58
C ARG A 165 15.64 1.19 -2.44
N TYR A 166 15.33 1.10 -3.74
CA TYR A 166 16.12 0.29 -4.69
C TYR A 166 17.61 0.66 -4.58
N PRO A 167 18.48 -0.28 -4.17
CA PRO A 167 19.90 0.00 -3.92
C PRO A 167 20.62 0.13 -5.26
N THR A 168 20.96 1.35 -5.65
CA THR A 168 21.90 1.58 -6.75
C THR A 168 23.28 1.93 -6.18
N ASP A 169 24.35 1.45 -6.81
CA ASP A 169 25.72 1.71 -6.35
C ASP A 169 26.01 3.20 -6.04
N PRO A 170 25.64 4.17 -6.90
CA PRO A 170 25.87 5.56 -6.59
C PRO A 170 25.13 6.06 -5.36
N LYS A 171 23.97 5.48 -5.06
CA LYS A 171 23.15 5.87 -3.91
C LYS A 171 23.74 5.33 -2.61
N LEU A 172 24.09 4.05 -2.58
CA LEU A 172 24.73 3.42 -1.41
C LEU A 172 26.08 4.12 -1.09
N LEU A 173 26.88 4.40 -2.12
CA LEU A 173 28.13 5.14 -1.95
C LEU A 173 27.90 6.55 -1.40
N TRP A 174 26.86 7.24 -1.85
CA TRP A 174 26.54 8.57 -1.34
C TRP A 174 26.09 8.54 0.13
N GLU A 175 25.24 7.61 0.51
CA GLU A 175 24.80 7.42 1.90
C GLU A 175 26.00 7.09 2.82
N GLY A 176 26.93 6.25 2.35
CA GLY A 176 28.18 5.96 3.03
C GLY A 176 29.08 7.20 3.19
N ILE A 177 29.14 8.07 2.17
CA ILE A 177 29.88 9.33 2.20
C ILE A 177 29.25 10.28 3.23
N GLU A 178 27.93 10.48 3.19
CA GLU A 178 27.22 11.36 4.13
C GLU A 178 27.52 10.95 5.58
N LYS A 179 27.36 9.67 5.87
CA LYS A 179 27.59 9.15 7.24
C LYS A 179 29.04 9.27 7.68
N SER A 180 29.98 8.93 6.79
CA SER A 180 31.41 9.02 7.10
C SER A 180 31.85 10.49 7.28
N TYR A 181 31.28 11.40 6.50
CA TYR A 181 31.55 12.83 6.62
C TYR A 181 31.02 13.42 7.94
N GLU A 182 29.81 13.01 8.36
CA GLU A 182 29.24 13.39 9.66
C GLU A 182 30.14 12.95 10.81
N ILE A 183 30.63 11.69 10.77
CA ILE A 183 31.58 11.16 11.76
C ILE A 183 32.87 11.97 11.79
N MET A 184 33.43 12.27 10.61
CA MET A 184 34.65 13.08 10.49
C MET A 184 34.47 14.47 11.10
N CYS A 185 33.34 15.13 10.83
CA CYS A 185 33.02 16.45 11.40
C CYS A 185 32.90 16.36 12.94
N THR A 186 32.23 15.35 13.46
CA THR A 186 32.06 15.14 14.89
C THR A 186 33.40 14.89 15.60
N LEU A 187 34.27 14.07 15.01
CA LEU A 187 35.62 13.82 15.56
C LEU A 187 36.48 15.07 15.53
N SER A 188 36.46 15.83 14.43
CA SER A 188 37.21 17.08 14.35
C SER A 188 36.78 18.10 15.39
N ALA A 189 35.47 18.20 15.66
CA ALA A 189 34.93 19.08 16.69
C ALA A 189 35.36 18.63 18.11
N LYS A 190 35.30 17.32 18.40
CA LYS A 190 35.72 16.77 19.70
C LYS A 190 37.21 16.93 19.98
N LEU A 191 38.04 16.84 18.94
CA LEU A 191 39.49 17.03 19.03
C LEU A 191 39.90 18.52 18.97
N ASN A 192 38.96 19.41 18.77
CA ASN A 192 39.22 20.84 18.55
C ASN A 192 40.25 21.11 17.42
N VAL A 193 40.23 20.27 16.36
CA VAL A 193 41.14 20.34 15.21
C VAL A 193 40.37 20.82 14.00
N HIS A 194 41.06 21.59 13.14
CA HIS A 194 40.45 22.05 11.90
C HIS A 194 40.08 20.89 11.00
N ARG A 195 38.84 20.92 10.48
CA ARG A 195 38.29 19.87 9.62
C ARG A 195 39.14 19.69 8.35
N PRO A 196 39.52 18.44 7.99
CA PRO A 196 40.27 18.16 6.76
C PRO A 196 39.56 18.67 5.50
N ARG A 197 40.29 19.21 4.58
CA ARG A 197 39.76 19.67 3.29
C ARG A 197 39.37 18.51 2.41
N THR A 198 38.08 18.44 2.06
CA THR A 198 37.51 17.46 1.15
C THR A 198 36.79 18.15 0.00
N LYS A 199 36.59 17.42 -1.12
CA LYS A 199 35.77 17.91 -2.25
C LYS A 199 34.30 17.53 -2.07
N TYR A 200 33.81 17.47 -0.82
CA TYR A 200 32.44 17.02 -0.49
C TYR A 200 31.41 17.83 -1.25
N VAL A 201 31.41 19.14 -1.15
CA VAL A 201 30.44 20.05 -1.79
C VAL A 201 30.41 19.91 -3.33
N ASP A 202 31.59 19.76 -3.97
CA ASP A 202 31.67 19.61 -5.42
C ASP A 202 31.10 18.29 -5.90
N VAL A 203 31.31 17.22 -5.12
CA VAL A 203 30.78 15.89 -5.44
C VAL A 203 29.30 15.82 -5.11
N GLU A 204 28.83 16.48 -4.05
CA GLU A 204 27.42 16.64 -3.71
C GLU A 204 26.63 17.29 -4.85
N LYS A 205 27.14 18.44 -5.37
CA LYS A 205 26.53 19.10 -6.54
C LYS A 205 26.47 18.18 -7.76
N ALA A 206 27.55 17.41 -8.01
CA ALA A 206 27.59 16.46 -9.11
C ALA A 206 26.59 15.31 -8.93
N ASN A 207 26.47 14.78 -7.71
CA ASN A 207 25.49 13.76 -7.36
C ASN A 207 24.06 14.28 -7.51
N LEU A 208 23.77 15.48 -7.01
CA LEU A 208 22.47 16.12 -7.16
C LEU A 208 22.10 16.36 -8.63
N SER A 209 23.05 16.84 -9.45
CA SER A 209 22.86 17.01 -10.89
C SER A 209 22.58 15.67 -11.60
N TYR A 210 23.25 14.59 -11.19
CA TYR A 210 22.98 13.26 -11.71
C TYR A 210 21.58 12.80 -11.32
N ARG A 211 21.17 12.90 -10.06
CA ARG A 211 19.84 12.47 -9.55
C ARG A 211 18.67 13.20 -10.21
N LYS A 212 18.84 14.45 -10.63
CA LYS A 212 17.81 15.23 -11.34
C LYS A 212 17.53 14.75 -12.77
N ARG A 213 18.44 13.96 -13.37
CA ARG A 213 18.27 13.46 -14.74
C ARG A 213 17.34 12.23 -14.76
N ARG A 214 16.41 12.22 -15.71
CA ARG A 214 15.47 11.11 -15.88
C ARG A 214 16.13 9.84 -16.46
N ARG A 215 17.18 9.99 -17.29
CA ARG A 215 17.92 8.88 -17.91
C ARG A 215 19.42 9.08 -17.72
N HIS A 216 20.12 7.98 -17.44
CA HIS A 216 21.56 7.96 -17.22
C HIS A 216 22.23 7.02 -18.23
N THR A 217 23.36 7.47 -18.79
CA THR A 217 24.21 6.61 -19.60
C THR A 217 25.20 5.84 -18.72
N LYS A 218 25.64 4.65 -19.17
CA LYS A 218 26.64 3.85 -18.45
C LYS A 218 27.93 4.64 -18.15
N VAL A 219 28.33 5.51 -19.10
CA VAL A 219 29.51 6.36 -18.96
C VAL A 219 29.35 7.38 -17.84
N GLN A 220 28.17 8.02 -17.76
CA GLN A 220 27.87 9.00 -16.71
C GLN A 220 27.84 8.34 -15.32
N THR A 221 27.21 7.16 -15.22
CA THR A 221 27.17 6.39 -13.98
C THR A 221 28.58 6.01 -13.54
N ARG A 222 29.41 5.43 -14.41
CA ARG A 222 30.81 5.08 -14.10
C ARG A 222 31.64 6.30 -13.65
N LYS A 223 31.46 7.43 -14.31
CA LYS A 223 32.17 8.68 -13.96
C LYS A 223 31.77 9.15 -12.56
N LEU A 224 30.49 9.13 -12.24
CA LEU A 224 30.02 9.51 -10.90
C LEU A 224 30.50 8.50 -9.85
N THR A 225 30.33 7.21 -10.04
CA THR A 225 30.77 6.16 -9.11
C THR A 225 32.24 6.29 -8.78
N ARG A 226 33.13 6.54 -9.79
CA ARG A 226 34.56 6.78 -9.57
C ARG A 226 34.81 8.01 -8.68
N ARG A 227 34.05 9.09 -8.89
CA ARG A 227 34.16 10.32 -8.07
C ARG A 227 33.71 10.06 -6.62
N LEU A 228 32.64 9.32 -6.44
CA LEU A 228 32.13 8.94 -5.12
C LEU A 228 33.11 8.03 -4.38
N LEU A 229 33.65 7.01 -5.03
CA LEU A 229 34.65 6.12 -4.45
C LEU A 229 35.92 6.87 -4.00
N ASN A 230 36.42 7.78 -4.83
CA ASN A 230 37.58 8.60 -4.50
C ASN A 230 37.32 9.50 -3.28
N LEU A 231 36.13 10.11 -3.21
CA LEU A 231 35.76 10.94 -2.07
C LEU A 231 35.60 10.10 -0.80
N LEU A 232 34.89 8.96 -0.88
CA LEU A 232 34.70 8.04 0.24
C LEU A 232 36.06 7.56 0.79
N GLY A 233 36.95 7.12 -0.10
CA GLY A 233 38.29 6.66 0.30
C GLY A 233 39.08 7.76 1.01
N LYS A 234 39.01 9.01 0.53
CA LYS A 234 39.64 10.14 1.20
C LYS A 234 39.03 10.40 2.59
N ILE A 235 37.70 10.48 2.69
CA ILE A 235 37.01 10.73 3.96
C ILE A 235 37.34 9.63 4.97
N LEU A 236 37.31 8.37 4.58
CA LEU A 236 37.63 7.24 5.46
C LEU A 236 39.10 7.32 5.97
N LYS A 237 40.03 7.67 5.09
CA LYS A 237 41.45 7.85 5.49
C LYS A 237 41.60 8.97 6.53
N GLU A 238 41.03 10.13 6.29
CA GLU A 238 41.09 11.27 7.23
C GLU A 238 40.35 10.95 8.55
N THR A 239 39.17 10.31 8.47
CA THR A 239 38.43 9.88 9.67
C THR A 239 39.23 8.89 10.52
N ARG A 240 39.92 7.94 9.88
CA ARG A 240 40.78 6.97 10.58
C ARG A 240 41.93 7.68 11.33
N THR A 241 42.59 8.65 10.68
CA THR A 241 43.65 9.47 11.31
C THR A 241 43.10 10.23 12.52
N LEU A 242 41.94 10.86 12.41
CA LEU A 242 41.30 11.56 13.53
C LEU A 242 40.88 10.59 14.67
N ALA A 243 40.36 9.42 14.31
CA ALA A 243 39.97 8.42 15.30
C ALA A 243 41.17 7.90 16.13
N VAL A 244 42.32 7.66 15.51
CA VAL A 244 43.55 7.30 16.20
C VAL A 244 43.98 8.40 17.17
N SER A 245 43.98 9.66 16.75
CA SER A 245 44.28 10.81 17.60
C SER A 245 43.29 10.93 18.77
N TYR A 246 42.02 10.68 18.53
CA TYR A 246 41.00 10.69 19.59
C TYR A 246 41.18 9.59 20.63
N THR A 247 41.54 8.37 20.20
CA THR A 247 41.80 7.25 21.13
C THR A 247 43.04 7.49 21.98
N HIS A 248 44.08 8.10 21.40
CA HIS A 248 45.28 8.47 22.18
C HIS A 248 44.97 9.54 23.24
N LEU A 249 44.22 10.58 22.92
CA LEU A 249 43.83 11.60 23.91
C LEU A 249 43.02 10.98 25.06
N ARG A 250 42.06 10.14 24.75
CA ARG A 250 41.23 9.49 25.76
C ARG A 250 42.00 8.52 26.64
N ALA A 251 43.06 7.88 26.14
CA ALA A 251 43.93 7.00 26.92
C ALA A 251 44.83 7.77 27.90
N HIS A 252 45.04 9.06 27.71
CA HIS A 252 45.81 9.92 28.63
C HIS A 252 44.92 10.62 29.67
N GLU A 253 43.58 10.58 29.52
CA GLU A 253 42.62 11.15 30.47
C GLU A 253 42.15 10.11 31.53
N THR A 254 42.52 8.83 31.37
CA THR A 254 42.25 7.75 32.31
C THR A 254 43.53 7.35 33.04
#